data_258042aa889b110a991509d3c9792da3
#
_entry.id   258042aa889b110a991509d3c9792da3
#
_cell.length_a   1.000
_cell.length_b   1.000
_cell.length_c   1.000
_cell.angle_alpha   90.00
_cell.angle_beta   90.00
_cell.angle_gamma   90.00
#
_symmetry.space_group_name_H-M   'P 1'
#
loop_
_entity.id
_entity.type
_entity.pdbx_description
1 polymer ?
#
loop_
_entity_poly.entity_id
_entity_poly.type
_entity_poly.pdbx_seq_one_letter_code
_entity_poly.pdbx_strand_id
1 'polypeptide(L)'
;MEIRTPRLILRTARPDDLEAIHAVLSDPRATRWWSSPPHDTLEQTRVWLEAMMANGPDHPDFVIELDGRVVGKAGFYEMPDVGYILHPDVWGQGLAGEAVRAAVDHVFATRDVDTLKADVDPENAASIRLLERLGFVRTGFGERTWNVGGVWKDSFFYALSRRDQVGKASAEPPA
;
A
#
# COMPACT_ATOMS: atom_id res chain seq x y z
N MET A 1 11.31 -9.23 -8.58
CA MET A 1 11.59 -7.77 -8.47
C MET A 1 11.89 -7.44 -7.02
N GLU A 2 12.83 -6.52 -6.75
CA GLU A 2 13.20 -6.10 -5.39
C GLU A 2 13.61 -4.63 -5.40
N ILE A 3 13.12 -3.86 -4.41
CA ILE A 3 13.46 -2.45 -4.18
C ILE A 3 14.00 -2.35 -2.76
N ARG A 4 15.18 -1.75 -2.60
CA ARG A 4 15.79 -1.51 -1.28
C ARG A 4 15.64 -0.05 -0.90
N THR A 5 15.22 0.18 0.33
CA THR A 5 15.16 1.49 0.97
C THR A 5 16.13 1.51 2.17
N PRO A 6 16.30 2.60 2.90
CA PRO A 6 17.17 2.62 4.07
C PRO A 6 16.84 1.56 5.14
N ARG A 7 15.58 1.16 5.27
CA ARG A 7 15.13 0.23 6.32
C ARG A 7 14.39 -0.99 5.81
N LEU A 8 13.86 -0.96 4.57
CA LEU A 8 12.94 -1.95 4.05
C LEU A 8 13.48 -2.61 2.77
N ILE A 9 13.00 -3.83 2.54
CA ILE A 9 13.05 -4.48 1.24
C ILE A 9 11.61 -4.69 0.78
N LEU A 10 11.26 -4.08 -0.36
CA LEU A 10 10.01 -4.35 -1.06
C LEU A 10 10.31 -5.38 -2.15
N ARG A 11 9.63 -6.51 -2.11
CA ARG A 11 9.87 -7.60 -3.07
C ARG A 11 8.58 -8.30 -3.48
N THR A 12 8.64 -9.04 -4.57
CA THR A 12 7.54 -9.93 -4.96
C THR A 12 7.23 -10.93 -3.85
N ALA A 13 5.94 -11.24 -3.70
CA ALA A 13 5.45 -12.22 -2.73
C ALA A 13 5.96 -13.64 -3.08
N ARG A 14 6.09 -14.48 -2.05
CA ARG A 14 6.50 -15.89 -2.13
C ARG A 14 5.53 -16.75 -1.31
N PRO A 15 5.42 -18.04 -1.60
CA PRO A 15 4.57 -18.94 -0.82
C PRO A 15 4.91 -18.95 0.69
N ASP A 16 6.19 -18.81 1.04
CA ASP A 16 6.69 -18.80 2.41
C ASP A 16 6.30 -17.54 3.20
N ASP A 17 5.73 -16.53 2.55
CA ASP A 17 5.24 -15.30 3.21
C ASP A 17 3.87 -15.51 3.88
N LEU A 18 3.23 -16.67 3.67
CA LEU A 18 1.85 -16.95 4.05
C LEU A 18 1.56 -16.66 5.53
N GLU A 19 2.36 -17.18 6.44
CA GLU A 19 2.15 -17.01 7.89
C GLU A 19 2.30 -15.55 8.31
N ALA A 20 3.31 -14.85 7.78
CA ALA A 20 3.55 -13.46 8.10
C ALA A 20 2.47 -12.54 7.54
N ILE A 21 2.00 -12.78 6.32
CA ILE A 21 0.88 -12.03 5.72
C ILE A 21 -0.43 -12.36 6.44
N HIS A 22 -0.63 -13.63 6.87
CA HIS A 22 -1.79 -13.99 7.68
C HIS A 22 -1.81 -13.21 9.01
N ALA A 23 -0.69 -13.08 9.69
CA ALA A 23 -0.61 -12.27 10.90
C ALA A 23 -1.05 -10.80 10.69
N VAL A 24 -0.81 -10.24 9.51
CA VAL A 24 -1.27 -8.90 9.15
C VAL A 24 -2.77 -8.88 8.81
N LEU A 25 -3.22 -9.78 7.92
CA LEU A 25 -4.59 -9.78 7.39
C LEU A 25 -5.63 -10.35 8.36
N SER A 26 -5.23 -11.10 9.38
CA SER A 26 -6.11 -11.57 10.46
C SER A 26 -6.20 -10.59 11.64
N ASP A 27 -5.33 -9.59 11.72
CA ASP A 27 -5.40 -8.59 12.81
C ASP A 27 -6.51 -7.55 12.51
N PRO A 28 -7.55 -7.45 13.36
CA PRO A 28 -8.66 -6.52 13.15
C PRO A 28 -8.24 -5.04 13.24
N ARG A 29 -7.11 -4.74 13.89
CA ARG A 29 -6.55 -3.39 13.93
C ARG A 29 -5.96 -3.02 12.56
N ALA A 30 -5.21 -3.94 11.93
CA ALA A 30 -4.60 -3.74 10.63
C ALA A 30 -5.68 -3.62 9.53
N THR A 31 -6.68 -4.50 9.58
CA THR A 31 -7.74 -4.58 8.57
C THR A 31 -8.89 -3.60 8.76
N ARG A 32 -8.89 -2.80 9.83
CA ARG A 32 -9.96 -1.83 10.12
C ARG A 32 -10.34 -0.95 8.91
N TRP A 33 -9.36 -0.59 8.09
CA TRP A 33 -9.49 0.28 6.93
C TRP A 33 -9.14 -0.44 5.61
N TRP A 34 -9.12 -1.77 5.65
CA TRP A 34 -8.78 -2.60 4.50
C TRP A 34 -10.03 -2.93 3.67
N SER A 35 -9.84 -3.33 2.43
CA SER A 35 -10.90 -3.66 1.48
C SER A 35 -11.66 -4.96 1.79
N SER A 36 -11.20 -5.74 2.75
CA SER A 36 -11.86 -6.96 3.23
C SER A 36 -11.90 -7.01 4.75
N PRO A 37 -12.84 -7.78 5.35
CA PRO A 37 -12.78 -8.12 6.76
C PRO A 37 -11.48 -8.87 7.12
N PRO A 38 -11.12 -8.97 8.42
CA PRO A 38 -10.03 -9.83 8.85
C PRO A 38 -10.18 -11.25 8.29
N HIS A 39 -9.06 -11.86 7.92
CA HIS A 39 -9.06 -13.26 7.48
C HIS A 39 -9.21 -14.19 8.68
N ASP A 40 -10.25 -14.99 8.71
CA ASP A 40 -10.55 -15.94 9.79
C ASP A 40 -9.67 -17.21 9.72
N THR A 41 -9.18 -17.53 8.52
CA THR A 41 -8.41 -18.77 8.27
C THR A 41 -7.17 -18.50 7.45
N LEU A 42 -6.15 -19.34 7.65
CA LEU A 42 -4.93 -19.34 6.85
C LEU A 42 -5.23 -19.59 5.36
N GLU A 43 -6.26 -20.38 5.07
CA GLU A 43 -6.67 -20.67 3.68
C GLU A 43 -7.19 -19.43 2.95
N GLN A 44 -7.93 -18.55 3.62
CA GLN A 44 -8.34 -17.26 3.02
C GLN A 44 -7.11 -16.43 2.65
N THR A 45 -6.09 -16.41 3.52
CA THR A 45 -4.84 -15.69 3.23
C THR A 45 -4.05 -16.37 2.11
N ARG A 46 -4.07 -17.71 2.04
CA ARG A 46 -3.42 -18.45 0.93
C ARG A 46 -3.99 -18.04 -0.42
N VAL A 47 -5.32 -18.06 -0.56
CA VAL A 47 -6.00 -17.66 -1.80
C VAL A 47 -5.67 -16.20 -2.17
N TRP A 48 -5.66 -15.32 -1.19
CA TRP A 48 -5.28 -13.91 -1.40
C TRP A 48 -3.82 -13.76 -1.85
N LEU A 49 -2.88 -14.46 -1.20
CA LEU A 49 -1.46 -14.44 -1.54
C LEU A 49 -1.18 -15.03 -2.92
N GLU A 50 -1.86 -16.12 -3.28
CA GLU A 50 -1.79 -16.74 -4.61
C GLU A 50 -2.27 -15.77 -5.70
N ALA A 51 -3.36 -15.03 -5.45
CA ALA A 51 -3.84 -13.99 -6.36
C ALA A 51 -2.81 -12.86 -6.52
N MET A 52 -2.16 -12.42 -5.44
CA MET A 52 -1.08 -11.44 -5.51
C MET A 52 0.11 -11.95 -6.35
N MET A 53 0.52 -13.22 -6.15
CA MET A 53 1.62 -13.83 -6.92
C MET A 53 1.26 -14.06 -8.39
N ALA A 54 -0.01 -14.34 -8.70
CA ALA A 54 -0.48 -14.59 -10.06
C ALA A 54 -0.37 -13.38 -10.99
N ASN A 55 -0.27 -12.17 -10.46
CA ASN A 55 -0.04 -10.94 -11.23
C ASN A 55 1.34 -10.91 -11.91
N GLY A 56 2.23 -11.82 -11.54
CA GLY A 56 3.54 -11.99 -12.14
C GLY A 56 4.67 -11.17 -11.49
N PRO A 57 5.92 -11.49 -11.83
CA PRO A 57 7.09 -10.95 -11.14
C PRO A 57 7.35 -9.46 -11.40
N ASP A 58 6.77 -8.92 -12.48
CA ASP A 58 6.94 -7.51 -12.87
C ASP A 58 5.79 -6.62 -12.39
N HIS A 59 4.78 -7.21 -11.73
CA HIS A 59 3.68 -6.45 -11.17
C HIS A 59 4.15 -5.63 -9.95
N PRO A 60 3.81 -4.33 -9.86
CA PRO A 60 4.34 -3.45 -8.82
C PRO A 60 3.56 -3.53 -7.51
N ASP A 61 3.27 -4.74 -7.05
CA ASP A 61 2.66 -5.02 -5.76
C ASP A 61 3.61 -5.87 -4.91
N PHE A 62 4.02 -5.36 -3.74
CA PHE A 62 5.16 -5.87 -2.99
C PHE A 62 4.78 -6.26 -1.58
N VAL A 63 5.37 -7.35 -1.08
CA VAL A 63 5.51 -7.53 0.37
C VAL A 63 6.62 -6.64 0.90
N ILE A 64 6.45 -6.18 2.14
CA ILE A 64 7.40 -5.32 2.85
C ILE A 64 8.15 -6.18 3.86
N GLU A 65 9.47 -6.22 3.73
CA GLU A 65 10.35 -6.92 4.65
C GLU A 65 11.15 -5.90 5.48
N LEU A 66 11.15 -6.07 6.79
CA LEU A 66 11.92 -5.32 7.77
C LEU A 66 12.77 -6.32 8.56
N ASP A 67 14.10 -6.18 8.53
CA ASP A 67 15.05 -7.05 9.26
C ASP A 67 14.82 -8.56 9.01
N GLY A 68 14.55 -8.95 7.74
CA GLY A 68 14.30 -10.33 7.35
C GLY A 68 12.90 -10.87 7.67
N ARG A 69 12.00 -10.03 8.17
CA ARG A 69 10.61 -10.39 8.51
C ARG A 69 9.63 -9.62 7.66
N VAL A 70 8.67 -10.31 7.04
CA VAL A 70 7.56 -9.66 6.34
C VAL A 70 6.62 -9.02 7.35
N VAL A 71 6.35 -7.72 7.15
CA VAL A 71 5.55 -6.88 8.06
C VAL A 71 4.31 -6.26 7.39
N GLY A 72 4.08 -6.54 6.12
CA GLY A 72 2.94 -6.02 5.38
C GLY A 72 3.13 -6.05 3.87
N LYS A 73 2.34 -5.24 3.19
CA LYS A 73 2.44 -5.02 1.73
C LYS A 73 2.25 -3.55 1.38
N ALA A 74 2.82 -3.13 0.25
CA ALA A 74 2.53 -1.86 -0.39
C ALA A 74 2.72 -1.98 -1.90
N GLY A 75 1.88 -1.32 -2.69
CA GLY A 75 1.97 -1.33 -4.14
C GLY A 75 0.61 -1.20 -4.80
N PHE A 76 0.51 -1.74 -6.00
CA PHE A 76 -0.62 -1.56 -6.90
C PHE A 76 -1.19 -2.92 -7.28
N TYR A 77 -2.21 -3.39 -6.58
CA TYR A 77 -2.91 -4.60 -6.98
C TYR A 77 -3.58 -4.40 -8.35
N GLU A 78 -4.17 -3.23 -8.54
CA GLU A 78 -4.74 -2.78 -9.82
C GLU A 78 -4.26 -1.35 -10.11
N MET A 79 -3.60 -1.18 -11.26
CA MET A 79 -3.13 0.15 -11.66
C MET A 79 -4.31 1.04 -12.04
N PRO A 80 -4.29 2.32 -11.69
CA PRO A 80 -3.23 3.09 -11.03
C PRO A 80 -3.40 3.26 -9.51
N ASP A 81 -4.15 2.40 -8.84
CA ASP A 81 -4.58 2.59 -7.46
C ASP A 81 -3.59 1.94 -6.46
N VAL A 82 -2.99 2.78 -5.60
CA VAL A 82 -2.05 2.35 -4.57
C VAL A 82 -2.78 1.88 -3.31
N GLY A 83 -2.36 0.72 -2.80
CA GLY A 83 -2.83 0.17 -1.54
C GLY A 83 -1.69 -0.30 -0.64
N TYR A 84 -1.86 -0.22 0.67
CA TYR A 84 -0.87 -0.65 1.65
C TYR A 84 -1.49 -1.03 2.98
N ILE A 85 -0.89 -2.01 3.64
CA ILE A 85 -1.27 -2.48 4.97
C ILE A 85 -0.03 -2.99 5.68
N LEU A 86 0.15 -2.63 6.96
CA LEU A 86 1.27 -3.07 7.80
C LEU A 86 0.75 -3.63 9.12
N HIS A 87 1.50 -4.58 9.67
CA HIS A 87 1.25 -5.12 11.00
C HIS A 87 1.31 -3.99 12.05
N PRO A 88 0.39 -3.96 13.03
CA PRO A 88 0.32 -2.89 14.03
C PRO A 88 1.60 -2.68 14.84
N ASP A 89 2.39 -3.74 15.06
CA ASP A 89 3.62 -3.66 15.85
C ASP A 89 4.71 -2.76 15.24
N VAL A 90 4.57 -2.43 13.95
CA VAL A 90 5.54 -1.57 13.23
C VAL A 90 4.97 -0.19 12.88
N TRP A 91 3.79 0.14 13.41
CA TRP A 91 3.20 1.45 13.19
C TRP A 91 3.95 2.58 13.93
N GLY A 92 3.70 3.82 13.54
CA GLY A 92 4.29 5.00 14.16
C GLY A 92 5.76 5.26 13.81
N GLN A 93 6.40 4.37 13.05
CA GLN A 93 7.83 4.44 12.68
C GLN A 93 8.08 5.05 11.30
N GLY A 94 7.04 5.49 10.58
CA GLY A 94 7.16 6.04 9.24
C GLY A 94 7.37 5.01 8.11
N LEU A 95 7.35 3.70 8.43
CA LEU A 95 7.66 2.63 7.47
C LEU A 95 6.65 2.54 6.32
N ALA A 96 5.36 2.77 6.59
CA ALA A 96 4.35 2.83 5.53
C ALA A 96 4.65 3.93 4.51
N GLY A 97 5.05 5.12 4.96
CA GLY A 97 5.42 6.22 4.07
C GLY A 97 6.66 5.92 3.24
N GLU A 98 7.67 5.25 3.82
CA GLU A 98 8.87 4.80 3.13
C GLU A 98 8.54 3.77 2.06
N ALA A 99 7.72 2.76 2.40
CA ALA A 99 7.31 1.72 1.46
C ALA A 99 6.48 2.26 0.30
N VAL A 100 5.46 3.08 0.59
CA VAL A 100 4.58 3.65 -0.45
C VAL A 100 5.37 4.58 -1.36
N ARG A 101 6.27 5.42 -0.83
CA ARG A 101 7.17 6.25 -1.64
C ARG A 101 7.98 5.40 -2.60
N ALA A 102 8.64 4.35 -2.12
CA ALA A 102 9.46 3.48 -2.95
C ALA A 102 8.66 2.79 -4.06
N ALA A 103 7.44 2.33 -3.77
CA ALA A 103 6.54 1.74 -4.76
C ALA A 103 6.09 2.78 -5.82
N VAL A 104 5.73 3.99 -5.39
CA VAL A 104 5.34 5.11 -6.26
C VAL A 104 6.49 5.52 -7.18
N ASP A 105 7.69 5.72 -6.61
CA ASP A 105 8.89 6.10 -7.37
C ASP A 105 9.23 5.04 -8.42
N HIS A 106 9.14 3.76 -8.04
CA HIS A 106 9.36 2.64 -8.95
C HIS A 106 8.37 2.65 -10.13
N VAL A 107 7.08 2.83 -9.85
CA VAL A 107 6.06 2.84 -10.90
C VAL A 107 6.27 4.02 -11.84
N PHE A 108 6.53 5.21 -11.34
CA PHE A 108 6.81 6.35 -12.20
C PHE A 108 8.11 6.20 -13.00
N ALA A 109 9.09 5.47 -12.50
CA ALA A 109 10.34 5.21 -13.22
C ALA A 109 10.21 4.14 -14.30
N THR A 110 9.30 3.15 -14.12
CA THR A 110 9.25 1.95 -14.97
C THR A 110 7.98 1.79 -15.80
N ARG A 111 6.95 2.60 -15.54
CA ARG A 111 5.65 2.51 -16.22
C ARG A 111 5.30 3.84 -16.88
N ASP A 112 4.64 3.76 -18.02
CA ASP A 112 4.06 4.92 -18.68
C ASP A 112 2.68 5.21 -18.09
N VAL A 113 2.69 5.92 -16.95
CA VAL A 113 1.51 6.36 -16.22
C VAL A 113 1.69 7.81 -15.77
N ASP A 114 0.74 8.67 -16.06
CA ASP A 114 0.81 10.09 -15.71
C ASP A 114 0.29 10.40 -14.31
N THR A 115 -0.62 9.58 -13.80
CA THR A 115 -1.31 9.84 -12.54
C THR A 115 -1.55 8.54 -11.78
N LEU A 116 -1.12 8.52 -10.52
CA LEU A 116 -1.44 7.48 -9.55
C LEU A 116 -2.61 7.94 -8.68
N LYS A 117 -3.38 6.98 -8.19
CA LYS A 117 -4.58 7.22 -7.39
C LYS A 117 -4.50 6.49 -6.06
N ALA A 118 -5.28 6.96 -5.11
CA ALA A 118 -5.58 6.26 -3.88
C ALA A 118 -6.99 6.62 -3.44
N ASP A 119 -7.68 5.66 -2.81
CA ASP A 119 -8.86 5.96 -2.03
C ASP A 119 -8.58 5.66 -0.55
N VAL A 120 -9.24 6.39 0.33
CA VAL A 120 -9.07 6.26 1.76
C VAL A 120 -10.36 6.56 2.50
N ASP A 121 -10.69 5.74 3.50
CA ASP A 121 -11.81 6.02 4.40
C ASP A 121 -11.60 7.38 5.08
N PRO A 122 -12.59 8.29 5.07
CA PRO A 122 -12.49 9.63 5.68
C PRO A 122 -12.07 9.63 7.15
N GLU A 123 -12.33 8.54 7.88
CA GLU A 123 -11.92 8.39 9.28
C GLU A 123 -10.45 7.91 9.45
N ASN A 124 -9.80 7.46 8.37
CA ASN A 124 -8.41 7.00 8.40
C ASN A 124 -7.41 8.16 8.34
N ALA A 125 -7.37 8.95 9.41
CA ALA A 125 -6.50 10.12 9.51
C ALA A 125 -5.00 9.79 9.31
N ALA A 126 -4.57 8.57 9.60
CA ALA A 126 -3.17 8.15 9.41
C ALA A 126 -2.81 8.03 7.92
N SER A 127 -3.64 7.36 7.14
CA SER A 127 -3.47 7.24 5.68
C SER A 127 -3.63 8.58 4.98
N ILE A 128 -4.59 9.41 5.38
CA ILE A 128 -4.77 10.77 4.84
C ILE A 128 -3.46 11.55 4.97
N ARG A 129 -2.91 11.65 6.18
CA ARG A 129 -1.64 12.37 6.41
C ARG A 129 -0.45 11.76 5.66
N LEU A 130 -0.43 10.44 5.48
CA LEU A 130 0.60 9.76 4.71
C LEU A 130 0.53 10.16 3.24
N LEU A 131 -0.63 10.04 2.61
CA LEU A 131 -0.85 10.40 1.21
C LEU A 131 -0.51 11.87 0.93
N GLU A 132 -0.98 12.80 1.79
CA GLU A 132 -0.71 14.23 1.66
C GLU A 132 0.79 14.55 1.77
N ARG A 133 1.53 13.90 2.69
CA ARG A 133 3.00 14.05 2.78
C ARG A 133 3.72 13.51 1.54
N LEU A 134 3.21 12.47 0.92
CA LEU A 134 3.75 11.94 -0.34
C LEU A 134 3.43 12.83 -1.54
N GLY A 135 2.51 13.79 -1.38
CA GLY A 135 2.14 14.74 -2.42
C GLY A 135 0.86 14.40 -3.15
N PHE A 136 0.15 13.39 -2.72
CA PHE A 136 -1.19 13.15 -3.22
C PHE A 136 -2.12 14.31 -2.82
N VAL A 137 -2.94 14.73 -3.77
CA VAL A 137 -3.93 15.80 -3.59
C VAL A 137 -5.33 15.18 -3.61
N ARG A 138 -6.17 15.58 -2.68
CA ARG A 138 -7.56 15.13 -2.65
C ARG A 138 -8.33 15.68 -3.85
N THR A 139 -8.94 14.80 -4.62
CA THR A 139 -9.67 15.11 -5.86
C THR A 139 -11.19 14.98 -5.72
N GLY A 140 -11.67 14.28 -4.68
CA GLY A 140 -13.09 14.07 -4.52
C GLY A 140 -13.48 13.33 -3.24
N PHE A 141 -14.79 13.10 -3.15
CA PHE A 141 -15.44 12.31 -2.11
C PHE A 141 -16.51 11.44 -2.75
N GLY A 142 -16.67 10.23 -2.27
CA GLY A 142 -17.74 9.32 -2.67
C GLY A 142 -18.39 8.69 -1.44
N GLU A 143 -19.72 8.66 -1.44
CA GLU A 143 -20.49 7.94 -0.43
C GLU A 143 -20.66 6.48 -0.85
N ARG A 144 -20.56 5.55 0.10
CA ARG A 144 -20.84 4.13 -0.09
C ARG A 144 -20.05 3.52 -1.26
N THR A 145 -18.77 3.80 -1.33
CA THR A 145 -17.86 3.37 -2.40
C THR A 145 -17.38 1.93 -2.23
N TRP A 146 -17.22 1.48 -0.98
CA TRP A 146 -16.77 0.13 -0.64
C TRP A 146 -17.75 -0.58 0.27
N ASN A 147 -18.00 -1.85 -0.02
CA ASN A 147 -18.76 -2.75 0.87
C ASN A 147 -17.78 -3.72 1.53
N VAL A 148 -17.53 -3.53 2.82
CA VAL A 148 -16.63 -4.38 3.61
C VAL A 148 -17.45 -5.18 4.61
N GLY A 149 -17.60 -6.48 4.38
CA GLY A 149 -18.37 -7.35 5.28
C GLY A 149 -19.83 -6.95 5.47
N GLY A 150 -20.47 -6.37 4.45
CA GLY A 150 -21.87 -5.87 4.51
C GLY A 150 -21.97 -4.41 4.99
N VAL A 151 -20.90 -3.77 5.39
CA VAL A 151 -20.87 -2.36 5.83
C VAL A 151 -20.34 -1.49 4.70
N TRP A 152 -21.16 -0.53 4.26
CA TRP A 152 -20.74 0.46 3.26
C TRP A 152 -19.85 1.53 3.88
N LYS A 153 -18.75 1.83 3.18
CA LYS A 153 -17.77 2.82 3.55
C LYS A 153 -17.69 3.92 2.50
N ASP A 154 -17.41 5.13 2.96
CA ASP A 154 -17.17 6.29 2.11
C ASP A 154 -15.68 6.37 1.74
N SER A 155 -15.35 7.13 0.70
CA SER A 155 -13.96 7.38 0.30
C SER A 155 -13.68 8.84 0.03
N PHE A 156 -12.51 9.30 0.48
CA PHE A 156 -11.80 10.40 -0.14
C PHE A 156 -10.93 9.84 -1.26
N PHE A 157 -11.01 10.46 -2.43
CA PHE A 157 -10.18 10.14 -3.58
C PHE A 157 -8.98 11.06 -3.65
N TYR A 158 -7.81 10.49 -3.91
CA TYR A 158 -6.56 11.18 -4.03
C TYR A 158 -5.89 10.89 -5.36
N ALA A 159 -5.10 11.84 -5.87
CA ALA A 159 -4.28 11.66 -7.06
C ALA A 159 -2.89 12.27 -6.85
N LEU A 160 -1.88 11.66 -7.47
CA LEU A 160 -0.52 12.16 -7.57
C LEU A 160 -0.10 12.16 -9.03
N SER A 161 0.19 13.34 -9.60
CA SER A 161 0.71 13.42 -10.94
C SER A 161 2.24 13.21 -10.98
N ARG A 162 2.74 12.64 -12.07
CA ARG A 162 4.19 12.52 -12.32
C ARG A 162 4.91 13.87 -12.23
N ARG A 163 4.28 14.95 -12.69
CA ARG A 163 4.85 16.30 -12.68
C ARG A 163 5.04 16.83 -11.26
N ASP A 164 4.09 16.59 -10.39
CA ASP A 164 4.13 17.06 -8.99
C ASP A 164 5.20 16.33 -8.19
N GLN A 165 5.49 15.08 -8.54
CA GLN A 165 6.55 14.30 -7.92
C GLN A 165 7.95 14.83 -8.30
N VAL A 166 8.19 15.11 -9.57
CA VAL A 166 9.48 15.65 -10.04
C VAL A 166 9.78 17.02 -9.43
N GLY A 167 8.75 17.86 -9.25
CA GLY A 167 8.90 19.17 -8.61
C GLY A 167 9.34 19.10 -7.14
N LYS A 168 8.96 18.05 -6.40
CA LYS A 168 9.38 17.86 -5.00
C LYS A 168 10.80 17.28 -4.86
N ALA A 169 11.21 16.40 -5.74
CA ALA A 169 12.58 15.85 -5.76
C ALA A 169 13.63 16.94 -6.03
N SER A 170 13.26 18.02 -6.74
CA SER A 170 14.13 19.16 -7.04
C SER A 170 14.18 20.21 -5.93
N ALA A 171 13.33 20.11 -4.91
CA ALA A 171 13.20 21.10 -3.83
C ALA A 171 13.85 20.68 -2.50
N GLU A 172 14.36 19.45 -2.38
CA GLU A 172 15.16 19.05 -1.22
C GLU A 172 16.60 19.58 -1.39
N PRO A 173 17.12 20.41 -0.47
CA PRO A 173 18.51 20.82 -0.51
C PRO A 173 19.43 19.62 -0.26
N PRO A 174 20.63 19.59 -0.85
CA PRO A 174 21.60 18.53 -0.57
C PRO A 174 21.97 18.56 0.92
N ALA A 175 21.99 17.36 1.53
CA ALA A 175 22.33 17.14 2.93
C ALA A 175 23.78 17.51 3.24
#